data_fff7aaaa2f66d72fdb742a8522dc859d
#
_entry.id   fff7aaaa2f66d72fdb742a8522dc859d
#
_cell.length_a   1.000
_cell.length_b   1.000
_cell.length_c   1.000
_cell.angle_alpha   90.00
_cell.angle_beta   90.00
_cell.angle_gamma   90.00
#
_symmetry.space_group_name_H-M   'P 1'
#
loop_
_entity.id
_entity.type
_entity.pdbx_description
1 polymer ?
#
loop_
_entity_poly.entity_id
_entity_poly.type
_entity_poly.pdbx_seq_one_letter_code
_entity_poly.pdbx_strand_id
1 'polypeptide(L)'
;MISKQSIRLRDVNVADLDTILAINNNSGESILPIDRARMARFLEIARYFRVAEINGQVAGFLIALTPEADYDSPNFTWFKAHYPEFVYIDRVVMTPDHRRSGIGRLFYADVLSFAEVRQPILVTEVFTQPRDDVSLLFFKTQGFVEAGEQTLPNGRRVSLMCKSLIPYAFVRETYLSRPDAVLPAWAWQDRLNLRPKLKLIA
;
A
#
# COMPACT_ATOMS: atom_id res chain seq x y z
N MET A 1 -30.34 -12.26 -13.18
CA MET A 1 -29.11 -11.68 -13.71
C MET A 1 -28.36 -11.09 -12.53
N ILE A 2 -27.19 -11.65 -12.15
CA ILE A 2 -26.34 -11.07 -11.11
C ILE A 2 -25.69 -9.84 -11.75
N SER A 3 -26.10 -8.65 -11.32
CA SER A 3 -25.45 -7.40 -11.72
C SER A 3 -23.96 -7.50 -11.36
N LYS A 4 -23.10 -7.47 -12.38
CA LYS A 4 -21.66 -7.46 -12.18
C LYS A 4 -21.31 -6.16 -11.46
N GLN A 5 -21.11 -6.22 -10.14
CA GLN A 5 -20.74 -5.03 -9.35
C GLN A 5 -19.46 -4.45 -9.94
N SER A 6 -19.52 -3.21 -10.38
CA SER A 6 -18.35 -2.50 -10.89
C SER A 6 -17.51 -2.05 -9.71
N ILE A 7 -16.29 -2.58 -9.60
CA ILE A 7 -15.29 -2.12 -8.64
C ILE A 7 -14.45 -1.06 -9.34
N ARG A 8 -14.35 0.12 -8.74
CA ARG A 8 -13.52 1.21 -9.22
C ARG A 8 -12.43 1.53 -8.18
N LEU A 9 -11.18 1.58 -8.61
CA LEU A 9 -10.10 2.15 -7.81
C LEU A 9 -9.93 3.62 -8.16
N ARG A 10 -9.82 4.45 -7.15
CA ARG A 10 -9.45 5.87 -7.27
C ARG A 10 -8.56 6.31 -6.14
N ASP A 11 -7.93 7.42 -6.33
CA ASP A 11 -7.18 8.06 -5.27
C ASP A 11 -8.12 8.53 -4.15
N VAL A 12 -7.62 8.47 -2.92
CA VAL A 12 -8.32 8.97 -1.74
C VAL A 12 -8.47 10.49 -1.82
N ASN A 13 -9.52 11.02 -1.22
CA ASN A 13 -9.69 12.46 -0.97
C ASN A 13 -9.99 12.73 0.52
N VAL A 14 -9.94 13.99 0.92
CA VAL A 14 -10.15 14.38 2.32
C VAL A 14 -11.54 13.97 2.84
N ALA A 15 -12.55 13.97 1.98
CA ALA A 15 -13.92 13.58 2.37
C ALA A 15 -14.05 12.08 2.67
N ASP A 16 -13.10 11.24 2.20
CA ASP A 16 -13.12 9.80 2.48
C ASP A 16 -12.59 9.46 3.88
N LEU A 17 -11.85 10.37 4.54
CA LEU A 17 -11.06 10.06 5.73
C LEU A 17 -11.89 9.46 6.87
N ASP A 18 -13.07 9.98 7.14
CA ASP A 18 -13.89 9.49 8.25
C ASP A 18 -14.43 8.08 7.93
N THR A 19 -14.79 7.82 6.67
CA THR A 19 -15.21 6.48 6.21
C THR A 19 -14.04 5.49 6.28
N ILE A 20 -12.86 5.88 5.80
CA ILE A 20 -11.65 5.05 5.83
C ILE A 20 -11.23 4.73 7.26
N LEU A 21 -11.29 5.73 8.15
CA LEU A 21 -10.99 5.56 9.57
C LEU A 21 -11.94 4.54 10.22
N ALA A 22 -13.23 4.64 9.93
CA ALA A 22 -14.22 3.68 10.42
C ALA A 22 -13.94 2.27 9.88
N ILE A 23 -13.63 2.12 8.59
CA ILE A 23 -13.25 0.84 7.99
C ILE A 23 -11.99 0.28 8.67
N ASN A 24 -10.97 1.11 8.89
CA ASN A 24 -9.75 0.72 9.58
C ASN A 24 -10.03 0.16 10.98
N ASN A 25 -10.73 0.94 11.79
CA ASN A 25 -10.90 0.64 13.21
C ASN A 25 -11.89 -0.51 13.49
N ASN A 26 -12.71 -0.88 12.49
CA ASN A 26 -13.62 -2.01 12.55
C ASN A 26 -13.09 -3.28 11.85
N SER A 27 -11.80 -3.32 11.46
CA SER A 27 -11.26 -4.43 10.64
C SER A 27 -10.79 -5.64 11.43
N GLY A 28 -10.86 -5.60 12.76
CA GLY A 28 -10.43 -6.67 13.65
C GLY A 28 -8.96 -6.56 14.07
N GLU A 29 -8.46 -7.63 14.68
CA GLU A 29 -7.18 -7.60 15.40
C GLU A 29 -5.94 -7.49 14.48
N SER A 30 -6.05 -7.86 13.21
CA SER A 30 -4.93 -7.80 12.26
C SER A 30 -4.63 -6.38 11.75
N ILE A 31 -5.46 -5.40 12.10
CA ILE A 31 -5.25 -4.00 11.74
C ILE A 31 -5.28 -3.16 13.02
N LEU A 32 -4.17 -2.49 13.32
CA LEU A 32 -4.11 -1.64 14.50
C LEU A 32 -5.02 -0.41 14.31
N PRO A 33 -5.90 -0.13 15.29
CA PRO A 33 -6.68 1.10 15.29
C PRO A 33 -5.76 2.34 15.31
N ILE A 34 -6.19 3.38 14.65
CA ILE A 34 -5.51 4.68 14.65
C ILE A 34 -6.53 5.80 14.85
N ASP A 35 -6.05 6.96 15.21
CA ASP A 35 -6.88 8.16 15.30
C ASP A 35 -7.01 8.90 13.95
N ARG A 36 -7.84 9.94 13.93
CA ARG A 36 -8.08 10.74 12.73
C ARG A 36 -6.85 11.53 12.29
N ALA A 37 -6.02 11.99 13.21
CA ALA A 37 -4.81 12.73 12.92
C ALA A 37 -3.79 11.82 12.20
N ARG A 38 -3.62 10.58 12.68
CA ARG A 38 -2.78 9.57 12.06
C ARG A 38 -3.28 9.21 10.66
N MET A 39 -4.60 9.06 10.48
CA MET A 39 -5.18 8.79 9.16
C MET A 39 -4.97 9.96 8.20
N ALA A 40 -5.15 11.19 8.66
CA ALA A 40 -4.91 12.38 7.85
C ALA A 40 -3.43 12.53 7.46
N ARG A 41 -2.50 12.17 8.36
CA ARG A 41 -1.05 12.19 8.09
C ARG A 41 -0.68 11.34 6.87
N PHE A 42 -1.38 10.25 6.60
CA PHE A 42 -1.13 9.44 5.40
C PHE A 42 -1.40 10.18 4.10
N LEU A 43 -2.28 11.20 4.07
CA LEU A 43 -2.45 12.04 2.87
C LEU A 43 -1.17 12.81 2.51
N GLU A 44 -0.35 13.11 3.51
CA GLU A 44 0.88 13.87 3.32
C GLU A 44 2.06 12.98 2.96
N ILE A 45 2.19 11.83 3.65
CA ILE A 45 3.40 10.99 3.58
C ILE A 45 3.28 9.80 2.62
N ALA A 46 2.06 9.33 2.32
CA ALA A 46 1.88 8.17 1.45
C ALA A 46 2.14 8.53 -0.02
N ARG A 47 2.88 7.67 -0.70
CA ARG A 47 3.07 7.76 -2.16
C ARG A 47 1.97 7.07 -2.94
N TYR A 48 1.25 6.16 -2.27
CA TYR A 48 0.09 5.46 -2.79
C TYR A 48 -0.98 5.42 -1.70
N PHE A 49 -2.14 6.01 -1.96
CA PHE A 49 -3.28 5.96 -1.06
C PHE A 49 -4.55 5.94 -1.90
N ARG A 50 -5.13 4.76 -2.09
CA ARG A 50 -6.29 4.53 -2.94
C ARG A 50 -7.43 3.86 -2.19
N VAL A 51 -8.64 4.13 -2.66
CA VAL A 51 -9.88 3.51 -2.22
C VAL A 51 -10.47 2.67 -3.34
N ALA A 52 -11.15 1.59 -2.94
CA ALA A 52 -12.02 0.83 -3.83
C ALA A 52 -13.46 1.23 -3.58
N GLU A 53 -14.16 1.60 -4.63
CA GLU A 53 -15.59 1.91 -4.60
C GLU A 53 -16.41 0.79 -5.24
N ILE A 54 -17.54 0.49 -4.62
CA ILE A 54 -18.61 -0.35 -5.18
C ILE A 54 -19.89 0.47 -5.09
N ASN A 55 -20.54 0.69 -6.23
CA ASN A 55 -21.78 1.49 -6.30
C ASN A 55 -21.66 2.89 -5.65
N GLY A 56 -20.48 3.53 -5.78
CA GLY A 56 -20.22 4.85 -5.21
C GLY A 56 -19.89 4.87 -3.72
N GLN A 57 -19.82 3.71 -3.06
CA GLN A 57 -19.46 3.60 -1.65
C GLN A 57 -18.05 3.03 -1.48
N VAL A 58 -17.27 3.58 -0.56
CA VAL A 58 -15.92 3.07 -0.23
C VAL A 58 -16.05 1.71 0.44
N ALA A 59 -15.52 0.69 -0.21
CA ALA A 59 -15.53 -0.71 0.22
C ALA A 59 -14.18 -1.18 0.78
N GLY A 60 -13.13 -0.36 0.66
CA GLY A 60 -11.79 -0.67 1.17
C GLY A 60 -10.77 0.36 0.74
N PHE A 61 -9.56 0.22 1.24
CA PHE A 61 -8.44 1.10 0.91
C PHE A 61 -7.09 0.38 1.03
N LEU A 62 -6.07 0.95 0.39
CA LEU A 62 -4.68 0.56 0.51
C LEU A 62 -3.80 1.79 0.68
N ILE A 63 -2.85 1.72 1.62
CA ILE A 63 -1.82 2.72 1.86
C ILE A 63 -0.46 2.09 1.62
N ALA A 64 0.38 2.78 0.82
CA ALA A 64 1.78 2.40 0.69
C ALA A 64 2.71 3.63 0.74
N LEU A 65 3.89 3.39 1.29
CA LEU A 65 4.93 4.38 1.57
C LEU A 65 6.22 4.02 0.82
N THR A 66 7.11 4.99 0.70
CA THR A 66 8.49 4.79 0.22
C THR A 66 9.48 5.23 1.30
N PRO A 67 10.79 4.88 1.21
CA PRO A 67 11.76 5.16 2.27
C PRO A 67 11.86 6.62 2.72
N GLU A 68 11.43 7.57 1.88
CA GLU A 68 11.47 9.00 2.18
C GLU A 68 10.37 9.43 3.17
N ALA A 69 9.39 8.56 3.44
CA ALA A 69 8.32 8.89 4.36
C ALA A 69 8.85 9.08 5.79
N ASP A 70 8.37 10.15 6.42
CA ASP A 70 8.54 10.37 7.86
C ASP A 70 7.46 9.55 8.60
N TYR A 71 7.80 8.29 8.90
CA TYR A 71 6.89 7.31 9.47
C TYR A 71 7.56 6.49 10.56
N ASP A 72 6.99 6.50 11.75
CA ASP A 72 7.55 5.96 13.00
C ASP A 72 7.17 4.50 13.31
N SER A 73 6.63 3.77 12.32
CA SER A 73 6.32 2.34 12.50
C SER A 73 7.60 1.53 12.72
N PRO A 74 7.65 0.65 13.75
CA PRO A 74 8.79 -0.25 13.96
C PRO A 74 9.06 -1.14 12.74
N ASN A 75 8.02 -1.61 12.06
CA ASN A 75 8.16 -2.46 10.86
C ASN A 75 8.75 -1.67 9.70
N PHE A 76 8.25 -0.46 9.46
CA PHE A 76 8.81 0.44 8.44
C PHE A 76 10.28 0.78 8.71
N THR A 77 10.62 1.07 9.96
CA THR A 77 11.99 1.35 10.39
C THR A 77 12.91 0.15 10.15
N TRP A 78 12.42 -1.06 10.41
CA TRP A 78 13.18 -2.28 10.13
C TRP A 78 13.48 -2.40 8.62
N PHE A 79 12.46 -2.24 7.75
CA PHE A 79 12.68 -2.28 6.30
C PHE A 79 13.64 -1.20 5.83
N LYS A 80 13.53 0.01 6.36
CA LYS A 80 14.43 1.12 6.03
C LYS A 80 15.89 0.86 6.41
N ALA A 81 16.13 0.08 7.47
CA ALA A 81 17.47 -0.32 7.89
C ALA A 81 18.07 -1.43 6.99
N HIS A 82 17.25 -2.23 6.32
CA HIS A 82 17.70 -3.38 5.54
C HIS A 82 17.67 -3.14 4.02
N TYR A 83 16.82 -2.24 3.55
CA TYR A 83 16.62 -1.97 2.13
C TYR A 83 16.63 -0.47 1.86
N PRO A 84 17.49 0.03 0.96
CA PRO A 84 17.53 1.46 0.63
C PRO A 84 16.35 1.92 -0.23
N GLU A 85 15.78 1.01 -1.01
CA GLU A 85 14.76 1.30 -2.02
C GLU A 85 13.64 0.26 -1.95
N PHE A 86 12.41 0.68 -1.60
CA PHE A 86 11.24 -0.20 -1.52
C PHE A 86 9.92 0.57 -1.60
N VAL A 87 8.85 -0.14 -1.92
CA VAL A 87 7.48 0.29 -1.60
C VAL A 87 6.98 -0.56 -0.44
N TYR A 88 6.52 0.08 0.61
CA TYR A 88 5.98 -0.57 1.80
C TYR A 88 4.46 -0.47 1.83
N ILE A 89 3.77 -1.60 1.73
CA ILE A 89 2.33 -1.68 1.97
C ILE A 89 2.11 -1.66 3.48
N ASP A 90 1.66 -0.52 4.00
CA ASP A 90 1.37 -0.35 5.43
C ASP A 90 0.07 -1.06 5.83
N ARG A 91 -0.96 -0.92 5.01
CA ARG A 91 -2.23 -1.60 5.23
C ARG A 91 -3.05 -1.74 3.96
N VAL A 92 -3.75 -2.84 3.87
CA VAL A 92 -4.83 -3.08 2.92
C VAL A 92 -6.05 -3.57 3.69
N VAL A 93 -7.14 -2.82 3.61
CA VAL A 93 -8.32 -3.04 4.44
C VAL A 93 -9.57 -3.04 3.57
N MET A 94 -10.44 -4.01 3.82
CA MET A 94 -11.74 -4.13 3.14
C MET A 94 -12.84 -4.27 4.18
N THR A 95 -13.99 -3.69 3.90
CA THR A 95 -15.18 -3.92 4.73
C THR A 95 -15.52 -5.41 4.76
N PRO A 96 -16.05 -5.93 5.87
CA PRO A 96 -16.38 -7.36 6.02
C PRO A 96 -17.25 -7.89 4.87
N ASP A 97 -18.26 -7.12 4.43
CA ASP A 97 -19.22 -7.49 3.39
C ASP A 97 -18.57 -7.62 2.00
N HIS A 98 -17.42 -7.00 1.79
CA HIS A 98 -16.71 -7.01 0.53
C HIS A 98 -15.42 -7.84 0.55
N ARG A 99 -15.19 -8.62 1.61
CA ARG A 99 -14.12 -9.63 1.62
C ARG A 99 -14.41 -10.71 0.59
N ARG A 100 -13.37 -11.27 -0.01
CA ARG A 100 -13.46 -12.27 -1.09
C ARG A 100 -14.19 -11.81 -2.38
N SER A 101 -14.44 -10.51 -2.53
CA SER A 101 -15.03 -9.90 -3.74
C SER A 101 -14.01 -9.67 -4.88
N GLY A 102 -12.72 -9.92 -4.63
CA GLY A 102 -11.65 -9.63 -5.58
C GLY A 102 -10.95 -8.27 -5.37
N ILE A 103 -11.45 -7.40 -4.48
CA ILE A 103 -10.85 -6.08 -4.20
C ILE A 103 -9.38 -6.21 -3.81
N GLY A 104 -9.03 -7.18 -2.94
CA GLY A 104 -7.63 -7.37 -2.53
C GLY A 104 -6.69 -7.67 -3.70
N ARG A 105 -7.13 -8.48 -4.67
CA ARG A 105 -6.36 -8.74 -5.90
C ARG A 105 -6.25 -7.51 -6.79
N LEU A 106 -7.31 -6.73 -6.87
CA LEU A 106 -7.33 -5.50 -7.66
C LEU A 106 -6.37 -4.44 -7.06
N PHE A 107 -6.42 -4.23 -5.75
CA PHE A 107 -5.45 -3.38 -5.05
C PHE A 107 -4.02 -3.86 -5.25
N TYR A 108 -3.81 -5.17 -5.12
CA TYR A 108 -2.48 -5.74 -5.30
C TYR A 108 -1.94 -5.50 -6.72
N ALA A 109 -2.73 -5.77 -7.74
CA ALA A 109 -2.33 -5.53 -9.13
C ALA A 109 -2.01 -4.05 -9.38
N ASP A 110 -2.79 -3.15 -8.80
CA ASP A 110 -2.60 -1.71 -8.96
C ASP A 110 -1.37 -1.20 -8.20
N VAL A 111 -1.16 -1.61 -6.94
CA VAL A 111 0.05 -1.22 -6.19
C VAL A 111 1.31 -1.88 -6.75
N LEU A 112 1.21 -3.08 -7.30
CA LEU A 112 2.32 -3.74 -7.99
C LEU A 112 2.74 -2.92 -9.22
N SER A 113 1.80 -2.53 -10.08
CA SER A 113 2.07 -1.66 -11.24
C SER A 113 2.64 -0.31 -10.83
N PHE A 114 2.24 0.22 -9.68
CA PHE A 114 2.84 1.43 -9.11
C PHE A 114 4.28 1.21 -8.69
N ALA A 115 4.57 0.10 -8.02
CA ALA A 115 5.88 -0.20 -7.45
C ALA A 115 6.91 -0.58 -8.52
N GLU A 116 6.55 -1.40 -9.50
CA GLU A 116 7.43 -1.94 -10.55
C GLU A 116 8.17 -0.88 -11.37
N VAL A 117 7.62 0.33 -11.47
CA VAL A 117 8.26 1.44 -12.19
C VAL A 117 9.01 2.40 -11.26
N ARG A 118 9.09 2.14 -9.96
CA ARG A 118 9.62 3.09 -8.98
C ARG A 118 10.66 2.52 -8.04
N GLN A 119 10.51 1.25 -7.66
CA GLN A 119 11.32 0.65 -6.61
C GLN A 119 11.60 -0.83 -6.93
N PRO A 120 12.75 -1.38 -6.51
CA PRO A 120 13.13 -2.76 -6.80
C PRO A 120 12.38 -3.81 -5.97
N ILE A 121 11.79 -3.39 -4.83
CA ILE A 121 11.22 -4.32 -3.85
C ILE A 121 9.87 -3.80 -3.35
N LEU A 122 8.89 -4.69 -3.24
CA LEU A 122 7.63 -4.46 -2.55
C LEU A 122 7.69 -5.20 -1.21
N VAL A 123 7.38 -4.51 -0.11
CA VAL A 123 7.45 -5.08 1.24
C VAL A 123 6.17 -4.84 2.02
N THR A 124 5.91 -5.69 3.01
CA THR A 124 4.78 -5.59 3.94
C THR A 124 5.06 -6.41 5.18
N GLU A 125 4.26 -6.25 6.22
CA GLU A 125 4.22 -7.19 7.34
C GLU A 125 2.87 -7.88 7.44
N VAL A 126 2.89 -9.05 8.05
CA VAL A 126 1.68 -9.80 8.37
C VAL A 126 1.78 -10.36 9.79
N PHE A 127 0.73 -10.21 10.59
CA PHE A 127 0.70 -10.72 11.94
C PHE A 127 0.82 -12.24 11.98
N THR A 128 1.77 -12.73 12.81
CA THR A 128 1.92 -14.14 13.15
C THR A 128 1.40 -14.42 14.57
N GLN A 129 1.25 -13.35 15.40
CA GLN A 129 0.62 -13.42 16.71
C GLN A 129 -0.07 -12.08 17.05
N PRO A 130 -1.43 -12.00 17.08
CA PRO A 130 -2.37 -13.05 16.66
C PRO A 130 -2.18 -13.40 15.17
N ARG A 131 -2.51 -14.66 14.82
CA ARG A 131 -2.20 -15.17 13.49
C ARG A 131 -3.22 -14.71 12.44
N ASP A 132 -2.71 -14.16 11.33
CA ASP A 132 -3.50 -13.77 10.15
C ASP A 132 -3.15 -14.68 8.96
N ASP A 133 -3.72 -15.89 8.96
CA ASP A 133 -3.48 -16.88 7.91
C ASP A 133 -3.98 -16.43 6.54
N VAL A 134 -5.01 -15.60 6.50
CA VAL A 134 -5.59 -15.11 5.24
C VAL A 134 -4.60 -14.20 4.53
N SER A 135 -4.04 -13.23 5.24
CA SER A 135 -3.04 -12.33 4.70
C SER A 135 -1.72 -13.04 4.40
N LEU A 136 -1.26 -13.96 5.27
CA LEU A 136 -0.05 -14.76 5.03
C LEU A 136 -0.18 -15.58 3.74
N LEU A 137 -1.29 -16.30 3.56
CA LEU A 137 -1.54 -17.08 2.36
C LEU A 137 -1.65 -16.18 1.12
N PHE A 138 -2.35 -15.05 1.25
CA PHE A 138 -2.50 -14.11 0.15
C PHE A 138 -1.13 -13.63 -0.34
N PHE A 139 -0.27 -13.07 0.53
CA PHE A 139 1.03 -12.55 0.12
C PHE A 139 1.98 -13.65 -0.37
N LYS A 140 1.98 -14.83 0.27
CA LYS A 140 2.78 -15.98 -0.22
C LYS A 140 2.37 -16.40 -1.62
N THR A 141 1.08 -16.45 -1.94
CA THR A 141 0.60 -16.78 -3.29
C THR A 141 0.91 -15.68 -4.32
N GLN A 142 1.17 -14.46 -3.87
CA GLN A 142 1.66 -13.38 -4.72
C GLN A 142 3.20 -13.38 -4.88
N GLY A 143 3.90 -14.36 -4.32
CA GLY A 143 5.35 -14.51 -4.47
C GLY A 143 6.16 -13.71 -3.46
N PHE A 144 5.56 -13.29 -2.34
CA PHE A 144 6.33 -12.75 -1.22
C PHE A 144 7.02 -13.88 -0.45
N VAL A 145 8.23 -13.58 -0.01
CA VAL A 145 9.02 -14.43 0.89
C VAL A 145 9.26 -13.70 2.21
N GLU A 146 9.47 -14.46 3.27
CA GLU A 146 9.82 -13.89 4.56
C GLU A 146 11.24 -13.35 4.53
N ALA A 147 11.41 -12.10 4.93
CA ALA A 147 12.70 -11.42 5.07
C ALA A 147 13.18 -11.39 6.53
N GLY A 148 12.27 -11.53 7.49
CA GLY A 148 12.55 -11.54 8.91
C GLY A 148 11.28 -11.59 9.75
N GLU A 149 11.46 -11.65 11.06
CA GLU A 149 10.38 -11.56 12.05
C GLU A 149 10.66 -10.43 13.04
N GLN A 150 9.61 -9.86 13.60
CA GLN A 150 9.72 -8.83 14.63
C GLN A 150 8.65 -9.02 15.71
N THR A 151 9.06 -8.80 16.96
CA THR A 151 8.14 -8.65 18.08
C THR A 151 7.93 -7.16 18.34
N LEU A 152 6.69 -6.72 18.24
CA LEU A 152 6.31 -5.33 18.47
C LEU A 152 6.29 -4.98 19.96
N PRO A 153 6.37 -3.69 20.35
CA PRO A 153 6.35 -3.26 21.74
C PRO A 153 5.11 -3.74 22.54
N ASN A 154 4.00 -3.99 21.86
CA ASN A 154 2.76 -4.51 22.45
C ASN A 154 2.72 -6.05 22.56
N GLY A 155 3.85 -6.72 22.32
CA GLY A 155 3.97 -8.19 22.38
C GLY A 155 3.47 -8.94 21.16
N ARG A 156 2.89 -8.28 20.17
CA ARG A 156 2.46 -8.92 18.92
C ARG A 156 3.68 -9.28 18.06
N ARG A 157 3.54 -10.33 17.26
CA ARG A 157 4.60 -10.76 16.34
C ARG A 157 4.15 -10.63 14.90
N VAL A 158 5.09 -10.26 14.03
CA VAL A 158 4.88 -10.10 12.59
C VAL A 158 5.95 -10.84 11.81
N SER A 159 5.56 -11.41 10.67
CA SER A 159 6.48 -11.79 9.58
C SER A 159 6.66 -10.56 8.69
N LEU A 160 7.91 -10.18 8.46
CA LEU A 160 8.31 -9.11 7.56
C LEU A 160 8.57 -9.74 6.19
N MET A 161 7.76 -9.37 5.21
CA MET A 161 7.71 -10.04 3.91
C MET A 161 8.19 -9.13 2.80
N CYS A 162 8.92 -9.68 1.84
CA CYS A 162 9.40 -8.94 0.67
C CYS A 162 9.15 -9.69 -0.64
N LYS A 163 9.07 -8.92 -1.73
CA LYS A 163 8.99 -9.41 -3.10
C LYS A 163 9.86 -8.57 -4.00
N SER A 164 10.80 -9.21 -4.72
CA SER A 164 11.59 -8.55 -5.75
C SER A 164 10.73 -8.20 -6.97
N LEU A 165 10.94 -7.00 -7.50
CA LEU A 165 10.23 -6.46 -8.67
C LEU A 165 11.17 -6.50 -9.87
N ILE A 166 11.15 -7.60 -10.61
CA ILE A 166 12.01 -7.83 -11.76
C ILE A 166 11.89 -6.72 -12.83
N PRO A 167 10.69 -6.18 -13.16
CA PRO A 167 10.55 -5.12 -14.16
C PRO A 167 11.31 -3.84 -13.82
N TYR A 168 11.56 -3.56 -12.53
CA TYR A 168 12.23 -2.34 -12.11
C TYR A 168 13.64 -2.19 -12.68
N ALA A 169 14.41 -3.28 -12.79
CA ALA A 169 15.75 -3.24 -13.36
C ALA A 169 15.72 -2.72 -14.81
N PHE A 170 14.79 -3.21 -15.62
CA PHE A 170 14.57 -2.73 -16.98
C PHE A 170 14.10 -1.27 -17.01
N VAL A 171 13.14 -0.90 -16.16
CA VAL A 171 12.62 0.48 -16.08
C VAL A 171 13.73 1.44 -15.69
N ARG A 172 14.54 1.09 -14.69
CA ARG A 172 15.67 1.91 -14.24
C ARG A 172 16.68 2.11 -15.36
N GLU A 173 17.09 1.04 -16.03
CA GLU A 173 18.07 1.12 -17.11
C GLU A 173 17.54 1.91 -18.31
N THR A 174 16.29 1.68 -18.70
CA THR A 174 15.70 2.24 -19.91
C THR A 174 15.24 3.69 -19.74
N TYR A 175 14.66 4.01 -18.56
CA TYR A 175 13.94 5.27 -18.36
C TYR A 175 14.50 6.16 -17.24
N LEU A 176 15.14 5.62 -16.21
CA LEU A 176 15.53 6.40 -15.03
C LEU A 176 17.02 6.75 -14.99
N SER A 177 17.87 5.97 -15.67
CA SER A 177 19.34 6.17 -15.66
C SER A 177 19.83 7.13 -16.74
N ARG A 178 18.95 7.61 -17.60
CA ARG A 178 19.31 8.56 -18.69
C ARG A 178 18.91 9.97 -18.30
N PRO A 179 19.76 10.98 -18.56
CA PRO A 179 19.45 12.38 -18.20
C PRO A 179 18.19 12.95 -18.88
N ASP A 180 17.83 12.39 -20.04
CA ASP A 180 16.68 12.73 -20.86
C ASP A 180 15.51 11.74 -20.74
N ALA A 181 15.65 10.75 -19.87
CA ALA A 181 14.65 9.72 -19.70
C ALA A 181 13.47 10.22 -18.88
N VAL A 182 12.31 10.23 -19.51
CA VAL A 182 11.04 10.57 -18.89
C VAL A 182 10.19 9.30 -18.80
N LEU A 183 9.68 8.99 -17.63
CA LEU A 183 8.66 7.93 -17.50
C LEU A 183 7.48 8.28 -18.40
N PRO A 184 6.91 7.29 -19.11
CA PRO A 184 5.72 7.52 -19.92
C PRO A 184 4.62 8.23 -19.12
N ALA A 185 3.87 9.10 -19.78
CA ALA A 185 2.82 9.91 -19.14
C ALA A 185 1.82 9.06 -18.34
N TRP A 186 1.48 7.85 -18.78
CA TRP A 186 0.61 6.93 -18.06
C TRP A 186 1.15 6.50 -16.69
N ALA A 187 2.47 6.52 -16.48
CA ALA A 187 3.09 6.22 -15.19
C ALA A 187 2.90 7.33 -14.16
N TRP A 188 2.50 8.54 -14.62
CA TRP A 188 2.35 9.73 -13.80
C TRP A 188 0.90 10.23 -13.71
N GLN A 189 0.10 10.04 -14.77
CA GLN A 189 -1.13 10.81 -15.02
C GLN A 189 -2.20 10.68 -13.92
N ASP A 190 -2.36 9.54 -13.29
CA ASP A 190 -3.48 9.33 -12.34
C ASP A 190 -3.12 9.57 -10.88
N ARG A 191 -1.86 9.91 -10.59
CA ARG A 191 -1.33 9.89 -9.23
C ARG A 191 -0.77 11.23 -8.75
N LEU A 192 -0.72 12.22 -9.62
CA LEU A 192 -0.29 13.60 -9.30
C LEU A 192 -1.45 14.49 -8.85
N ASN A 193 -2.68 14.10 -9.12
CA ASN A 193 -3.88 14.91 -8.83
C ASN A 193 -4.28 14.98 -7.36
N LEU A 194 -3.64 14.20 -6.49
CA LEU A 194 -3.95 14.16 -5.05
C LEU A 194 -3.16 15.17 -4.20
N ARG A 195 -2.17 15.81 -4.77
CA ARG A 195 -1.36 16.75 -4.02
C ARG A 195 -1.72 18.18 -4.40
N PRO A 196 -2.06 19.02 -3.41
CA PRO A 196 -1.93 20.44 -3.62
C PRO A 196 -0.46 20.66 -3.99
N LYS A 197 -0.23 21.00 -5.27
CA LYS A 197 1.03 21.43 -5.86
C LYS A 197 2.21 21.50 -4.90
N LEU A 198 2.90 20.41 -4.67
CA LEU A 198 4.28 20.49 -4.23
C LEU A 198 5.01 21.18 -5.39
N LYS A 199 5.37 22.44 -5.15
CA LYS A 199 6.29 23.17 -6.04
C LYS A 199 7.51 22.29 -6.20
N LEU A 200 7.76 21.81 -7.42
CA LEU A 200 9.09 21.40 -7.84
C LEU A 200 10.00 22.59 -7.54
N ILE A 201 10.75 22.50 -6.47
CA ILE A 201 11.91 23.39 -6.28
C ILE A 201 12.94 22.86 -7.26
N ALA A 202 13.21 23.69 -8.27
CA ALA A 202 14.24 23.49 -9.26
C ALA A 202 15.62 23.35 -8.60
#